data_21e0b609a8115ddaf7293948c7182f1d
#
_entry.id   21e0b609a8115ddaf7293948c7182f1d
#
_cell.length_a   1.000
_cell.length_b   1.000
_cell.length_c   1.000
_cell.angle_alpha   90.00
_cell.angle_beta   90.00
_cell.angle_gamma   90.00
#
_symmetry.space_group_name_H-M   'P 1'
#
loop_
_entity.id
_entity.type
_entity.pdbx_description
1 polymer ?
#
loop_
_entity_poly.entity_id
_entity_poly.type
_entity_poly.pdbx_seq_one_letter_code
_entity_poly.pdbx_strand_id
1 'polypeptide(L)' 'MSRKIDTSKQFLEFYVKKGLYLVELSENHFKNKEYKKCLELLSQAHGMFEKGGVKDEAEKVKARFNDIKKNFFKSTKT' A
#
# COMPACT_ATOMS: atom_id res chain seq x y z
N MET A 1 -22.42 18.85 -13.39
CA MET A 1 -21.62 19.42 -12.85
C MET A 1 -21.23 19.06 -11.52
N SER A 2 -21.85 19.43 -10.51
CA SER A 2 -21.42 19.09 -9.19
C SER A 2 -21.45 17.61 -8.95
N ARG A 3 -22.25 16.90 -9.70
CA ARG A 3 -22.28 15.50 -9.52
C ARG A 3 -20.97 14.84 -9.79
N LYS A 4 -20.22 15.30 -10.75
CA LYS A 4 -18.95 14.73 -11.05
C LYS A 4 -18.00 14.86 -9.89
N ILE A 5 -18.06 15.97 -9.22
CA ILE A 5 -17.21 16.23 -8.09
C ILE A 5 -17.48 15.22 -6.99
N ASP A 6 -18.76 14.99 -6.73
CA ASP A 6 -19.13 14.04 -5.70
C ASP A 6 -18.63 12.65 -6.03
N THR A 7 -18.76 12.28 -7.30
CA THR A 7 -18.32 10.97 -7.72
C THR A 7 -16.83 10.81 -7.54
N SER A 8 -16.08 11.85 -7.88
CA SER A 8 -14.63 11.80 -7.72
C SER A 8 -14.27 11.58 -6.27
N LYS A 9 -14.95 12.27 -5.38
CA LYS A 9 -14.67 12.13 -3.97
C LYS A 9 -14.91 10.72 -3.50
N GLN A 10 -15.98 10.10 -3.97
CA GLN A 10 -16.28 8.74 -3.58
C GLN A 10 -15.21 7.79 -4.07
N PHE A 11 -14.69 8.01 -5.27
CA PHE A 11 -13.63 7.16 -5.79
C PHE A 11 -12.37 7.32 -4.96
N LEU A 12 -12.05 8.54 -4.55
CA LEU A 12 -10.87 8.75 -3.75
C LEU A 12 -10.98 8.00 -2.43
N GLU A 13 -12.14 8.08 -1.80
CA GLU A 13 -12.35 7.38 -0.55
C GLU A 13 -12.25 5.88 -0.73
N PHE A 14 -12.74 5.38 -1.86
CA PHE A 14 -12.67 3.97 -2.15
C PHE A 14 -11.21 3.52 -2.22
N TYR A 15 -10.39 4.28 -2.91
CA TYR A 15 -8.99 3.91 -3.04
C TYR A 15 -8.27 3.95 -1.70
N VAL A 16 -8.59 4.94 -0.88
CA VAL A 16 -7.95 5.03 0.43
C VAL A 16 -8.33 3.81 1.27
N LYS A 17 -9.60 3.46 1.29
CA LYS A 17 -10.03 2.31 2.07
C LYS A 17 -9.40 1.03 1.57
N LYS A 18 -9.30 0.89 0.26
CA LYS A 18 -8.71 -0.30 -0.31
C LYS A 18 -7.24 -0.37 0.08
N GLY A 19 -6.55 0.77 0.05
CA GLY A 19 -5.15 0.81 0.44
C GLY A 19 -4.96 0.40 1.88
N LEU A 20 -5.81 0.90 2.77
CA LEU A 20 -5.70 0.54 4.18
C LEU A 20 -5.93 -0.95 4.39
N TYR A 21 -6.90 -1.50 3.68
CA TYR A 21 -7.16 -2.92 3.77
C TYR A 21 -5.96 -3.73 3.31
N LEU A 22 -5.33 -3.31 2.22
CA LEU A 22 -4.17 -4.02 1.71
C LEU A 22 -2.99 -3.94 2.67
N VAL A 23 -2.83 -2.81 3.35
CA VAL A 23 -1.77 -2.69 4.34
C VAL A 23 -2.03 -3.68 5.48
N GLU A 24 -3.27 -3.78 5.91
CA GLU A 24 -3.60 -4.69 6.99
C GLU A 24 -3.30 -6.13 6.60
N LEU A 25 -3.67 -6.50 5.38
CA LEU A 25 -3.37 -7.83 4.88
C LEU A 25 -1.87 -8.07 4.83
N SER A 26 -1.12 -7.05 4.40
CA SER A 26 0.32 -7.22 4.30
C SER A 26 0.94 -7.48 5.66
N GLU A 27 0.40 -6.85 6.71
CA GLU A 27 0.94 -7.08 8.04
C GLU A 27 0.67 -8.51 8.50
N ASN A 28 -0.48 -9.06 8.13
CA ASN A 28 -0.78 -10.43 8.48
C ASN A 28 0.19 -11.39 7.80
N HIS A 29 0.50 -11.14 6.54
CA HIS A 29 1.46 -11.98 5.84
C HIS A 29 2.86 -11.80 6.41
N PHE A 30 3.18 -10.58 6.83
CA PHE A 30 4.45 -10.32 7.46
C PHE A 30 4.61 -11.14 8.73
N LYS A 31 3.56 -11.19 9.53
CA LYS A 31 3.61 -11.96 10.78
C LYS A 31 3.80 -13.44 10.50
N ASN A 32 3.29 -13.91 9.38
CA ASN A 32 3.45 -15.31 9.01
C ASN A 32 4.74 -15.55 8.24
N LYS A 33 5.59 -14.56 8.17
CA LYS A 33 6.88 -14.65 7.48
C LYS A 33 6.74 -14.86 5.99
N GLU A 34 5.61 -14.47 5.43
CA GLU A 34 5.39 -14.53 4.00
C GLU A 34 5.77 -13.19 3.41
N TYR A 35 7.05 -12.92 3.37
CA TYR A 35 7.54 -11.58 3.04
C TYR A 35 7.27 -11.19 1.60
N LYS A 36 7.39 -12.13 0.69
CA LYS A 36 7.14 -11.82 -0.70
C LYS A 36 5.69 -11.36 -0.91
N LYS A 37 4.77 -12.08 -0.30
CA LYS A 37 3.36 -11.71 -0.40
C LYS A 37 3.12 -10.37 0.26
N CYS A 38 3.77 -10.14 1.39
CA CYS A 38 3.66 -8.87 2.08
C CYS A 38 4.09 -7.73 1.17
N LEU A 39 5.20 -7.89 0.47
CA LEU A 39 5.69 -6.84 -0.41
C LEU A 39 4.73 -6.60 -1.57
N GLU A 40 4.14 -7.65 -2.11
CA GLU A 40 3.18 -7.50 -3.19
C GLU A 40 1.99 -6.67 -2.75
N LEU A 41 1.50 -6.95 -1.55
CA LEU A 41 0.34 -6.22 -1.03
C LEU A 41 0.68 -4.77 -0.71
N LEU A 42 1.89 -4.53 -0.19
CA LEU A 42 2.30 -3.16 0.07
C LEU A 42 2.42 -2.38 -1.23
N SER A 43 2.91 -3.03 -2.28
CA SER A 43 3.01 -2.37 -3.57
C SER A 43 1.63 -1.98 -4.09
N GLN A 44 0.66 -2.88 -3.93
CA GLN A 44 -0.69 -2.58 -4.34
C GLN A 44 -1.29 -1.45 -3.50
N ALA A 45 -1.02 -1.47 -2.21
CA ALA A 45 -1.53 -0.43 -1.33
C ALA A 45 -0.98 0.93 -1.73
N HIS A 46 0.31 0.96 -2.07
CA HIS A 46 0.93 2.21 -2.51
C HIS A 46 0.18 2.77 -3.72
N GLY A 47 -0.12 1.91 -4.69
CA GLY A 47 -0.85 2.35 -5.86
C GLY A 47 -2.23 2.89 -5.52
N MET A 48 -2.90 2.24 -4.56
CA MET A 48 -4.22 2.69 -4.15
C MET A 48 -4.14 4.06 -3.49
N PHE A 49 -3.16 4.25 -2.61
CA PHE A 49 -3.01 5.53 -1.94
C PHE A 49 -2.68 6.65 -2.93
N GLU A 50 -1.88 6.34 -3.94
CA GLU A 50 -1.59 7.34 -4.95
C GLU A 50 -2.84 7.72 -5.71
N LYS A 51 -3.66 6.75 -6.07
CA LYS A 51 -4.91 7.04 -6.76
C LYS A 51 -5.86 7.80 -5.85
N GLY A 52 -5.77 7.56 -4.56
CA GLY A 52 -6.60 8.26 -3.59
C GLY A 52 -6.11 9.64 -3.23
N GLY A 53 -4.92 10.01 -3.72
CA GLY A 53 -4.40 11.34 -3.46
C GLY A 53 -3.81 11.54 -2.09
N VAL A 54 -3.53 10.47 -1.36
CA VAL A 54 -2.97 10.60 -0.01
C VAL A 54 -1.49 10.26 -0.04
N LYS A 55 -0.70 11.25 -0.39
CA LYS A 55 0.73 11.05 -0.53
C LYS A 55 1.41 10.61 0.76
N ASP A 56 0.97 11.13 1.89
CA ASP A 56 1.59 10.75 3.14
C ASP A 56 1.49 9.26 3.38
N GLU A 57 0.32 8.71 3.15
CA GLU A 57 0.13 7.28 3.34
C GLU A 57 0.92 6.49 2.31
N ALA A 58 0.96 6.99 1.07
CA ALA A 58 1.71 6.31 0.03
C ALA A 58 3.18 6.24 0.40
N GLU A 59 3.72 7.31 0.96
CA GLU A 59 5.12 7.32 1.33
C GLU A 59 5.41 6.42 2.51
N LYS A 60 4.48 6.33 3.44
CA LYS A 60 4.66 5.42 4.57
C LYS A 60 4.73 3.98 4.07
N VAL A 61 3.86 3.64 3.14
CA VAL A 61 3.83 2.29 2.60
C VAL A 61 5.12 2.01 1.83
N LYS A 62 5.58 3.00 1.09
CA LYS A 62 6.81 2.83 0.32
C LYS A 62 8.00 2.63 1.25
N ALA A 63 8.05 3.38 2.34
CA ALA A 63 9.12 3.23 3.31
C ALA A 63 9.09 1.84 3.94
N ARG A 64 7.89 1.36 4.26
CA ARG A 64 7.74 0.03 4.82
C ARG A 64 8.19 -1.03 3.84
N PHE A 65 7.78 -0.87 2.58
CA PHE A 65 8.16 -1.79 1.52
C PHE A 65 9.69 -1.86 1.42
N ASN A 66 10.33 -0.72 1.35
CA ASN A 66 11.78 -0.69 1.22
C ASN A 66 12.47 -1.27 2.43
N ASP A 67 11.94 -1.01 3.60
CA ASP A 67 12.51 -1.51 4.84
C ASP A 67 12.46 -3.03 4.89
N ILE A 68 11.33 -3.60 4.55
CA ILE A 68 11.18 -5.05 4.55
C ILE A 68 12.06 -5.67 3.49
N LYS A 69 12.08 -5.07 2.31
CA LYS A 69 12.89 -5.59 1.23
C LYS A 69 14.37 -5.60 1.62
N LYS A 70 14.80 -4.51 2.23
CA LYS A 70 16.18 -4.39 2.64
C LYS A 70 16.55 -5.42 3.71
N ASN A 71 15.68 -5.60 4.68
CA ASN A 71 16.00 -6.45 5.82
C ASN A 71 15.83 -7.94 5.56
N PHE A 72 14.94 -8.30 4.67
CA PHE A 72 14.62 -9.71 4.48
C PHE A 72 14.96 -10.26 3.11
N PHE A 73 15.36 -9.39 2.18
CA PHE A 73 15.69 -9.83 0.84
C PHE A 73 17.07 -9.41 0.40
N LYS A 74 17.78 -8.66 1.20
CA LYS A 74 19.05 -8.13 0.75
C LYS A 74 20.10 -9.20 0.56
N SER A 75 19.97 -10.27 1.27
CA SER A 75 21.00 -11.30 1.20
C SER A 75 21.12 -11.89 -0.18
N THR A 76 20.11 -11.78 -0.94
CA THR A 76 20.20 -12.36 -2.23
C THR A 76 21.20 -11.70 -3.07
N LYS A 77 21.58 -10.53 -2.66
CA LYS A 77 22.39 -9.82 -3.38
C LYS A 77 23.67 -10.27 -3.40
N THR A 78 24.16 -10.39 -2.71
CA THR A 78 25.42 -10.76 -2.62
C THR A 78 25.95 -11.23 -3.41
#